data_fae121989534ddabb0cdb2c35a54b962
#
_entry.id   fae121989534ddabb0cdb2c35a54b962
#
_cell.length_a   1.000
_cell.length_b   1.000
_cell.length_c   1.000
_cell.angle_alpha   90.00
_cell.angle_beta   90.00
_cell.angle_gamma   90.00
#
_symmetry.space_group_name_H-M   'P 1'
#
loop_
_entity.id
_entity.type
_entity.pdbx_description
1 polymer ?
#
loop_
_entity_poly.entity_id
_entity_poly.type
_entity_poly.pdbx_seq_one_letter_code
_entity_poly.pdbx_strand_id
1 'polypeptide(L)'
;MAISAFGTTAAGQRVDKITLTAGDLTVSLLTWGGVLQSVRLTGVGHDLTLGSDRLADYEGDMRYHGAIIAPVVNRLTDAKAPLDGRILQFEPNFNGRHCLHSGSVGAHAQVWDVIEAGADHAALALDLPD
;
A
#
# COMPACT_ATOMS: atom_id res chain seq x y z
N MET A 1 -10.78 6.32 17.46
CA MET A 1 -9.81 5.50 16.70
C MET A 1 -10.25 4.04 16.76
N ALA A 2 -10.31 3.37 15.62
CA ALA A 2 -10.61 1.96 15.56
C ALA A 2 -9.52 1.23 14.75
N ILE A 3 -8.81 0.31 15.41
CA ILE A 3 -7.87 -0.61 14.75
C ILE A 3 -8.43 -2.02 14.92
N SER A 4 -8.56 -2.74 13.83
CA SER A 4 -9.06 -4.12 13.81
C SER A 4 -8.20 -5.00 12.90
N ALA A 5 -8.21 -6.30 13.14
CA ALA A 5 -7.55 -7.23 12.25
C ALA A 5 -8.24 -7.21 10.88
N PHE A 6 -7.47 -7.12 9.80
CA PHE A 6 -7.97 -7.23 8.44
C PHE A 6 -7.69 -8.60 7.83
N GLY A 7 -6.51 -9.14 8.09
CA GLY A 7 -6.13 -10.45 7.61
C GLY A 7 -4.68 -10.79 7.94
N THR A 8 -4.24 -11.92 7.39
CA THR A 8 -2.86 -12.39 7.49
C THR A 8 -2.33 -12.61 6.09
N THR A 9 -1.14 -12.09 5.80
CA THR A 9 -0.51 -12.26 4.49
C THR A 9 -0.14 -13.72 4.23
N ALA A 10 0.13 -14.06 2.97
CA ALA A 10 0.64 -15.38 2.60
C ALA A 10 1.95 -15.72 3.35
N ALA A 11 2.76 -14.72 3.71
CA ALA A 11 3.98 -14.88 4.51
C ALA A 11 3.73 -14.98 6.03
N GLY A 12 2.47 -14.92 6.48
CA GLY A 12 2.11 -15.05 7.88
C GLY A 12 2.14 -13.75 8.69
N GLN A 13 2.25 -12.59 8.06
CA GLN A 13 2.23 -11.30 8.73
C GLN A 13 0.80 -10.81 8.94
N ARG A 14 0.52 -10.29 10.13
CA ARG A 14 -0.76 -9.66 10.44
C ARG A 14 -0.89 -8.31 9.73
N VAL A 15 -2.07 -8.07 9.17
CA VAL A 15 -2.45 -6.79 8.58
C VAL A 15 -3.63 -6.23 9.35
N ASP A 16 -3.51 -4.99 9.79
CA ASP A 16 -4.56 -4.26 10.49
C ASP A 16 -5.24 -3.25 9.58
N LYS A 17 -6.51 -2.99 9.89
CA LYS A 17 -7.32 -1.92 9.32
C LYS A 17 -7.48 -0.82 10.35
N ILE A 18 -7.17 0.41 9.96
CA ILE A 18 -7.32 1.61 10.75
C ILE A 18 -8.51 2.39 10.19
N THR A 19 -9.53 2.64 11.01
CA THR A 19 -10.69 3.42 10.60
C THR A 19 -10.62 4.80 11.23
N LEU A 20 -10.69 5.83 10.39
CA LEU A 20 -10.64 7.25 10.75
C LEU A 20 -11.97 7.89 10.39
N THR A 21 -12.43 8.83 11.22
CA THR A 21 -13.69 9.55 11.00
C THR A 21 -13.49 11.04 11.27
N ALA A 22 -13.92 11.87 10.33
CA ALA A 22 -13.94 13.32 10.47
C ALA A 22 -15.20 13.88 9.79
N GLY A 23 -16.13 14.43 10.59
CA GLY A 23 -17.42 14.89 10.10
C GLY A 23 -18.18 13.75 9.40
N ASP A 24 -18.57 13.97 8.17
CA ASP A 24 -19.33 13.01 7.37
C ASP A 24 -18.46 11.97 6.64
N LEU A 25 -17.14 12.07 6.78
CA LEU A 25 -16.18 11.21 6.10
C LEU A 25 -15.67 10.11 7.02
N THR A 26 -15.71 8.86 6.53
CA THR A 26 -15.06 7.70 7.16
C THR A 26 -14.10 7.07 6.17
N VAL A 27 -12.86 6.88 6.61
CA VAL A 27 -11.76 6.34 5.78
C VAL A 27 -11.15 5.13 6.47
N SER A 28 -10.86 4.10 5.72
CA SER A 28 -10.13 2.92 6.21
C SER A 28 -8.81 2.76 5.48
N LEU A 29 -7.75 2.57 6.26
CA LEU A 29 -6.38 2.33 5.80
C LEU A 29 -5.96 0.92 6.21
N LEU A 30 -5.14 0.29 5.40
CA LEU A 30 -4.49 -0.99 5.76
C LEU A 30 -3.01 -0.77 6.06
N THR A 31 -2.49 -1.53 7.01
CA THR A 31 -1.05 -1.56 7.25
C THR A 31 -0.29 -2.25 6.10
N TRP A 32 -0.95 -3.09 5.31
CA TRP A 32 -0.41 -3.59 4.05
C TRP A 32 -0.39 -2.49 2.99
N GLY A 33 0.80 -2.12 2.52
CA GLY A 33 0.96 -1.15 1.45
C GLY A 33 0.52 0.27 1.75
N GLY A 34 0.14 0.59 2.99
CA GLY A 34 -0.51 1.86 3.33
C GLY A 34 -1.81 2.07 2.54
N VAL A 35 -2.51 0.99 2.20
CA VAL A 35 -3.64 1.00 1.27
C VAL A 35 -4.79 1.84 1.79
N LEU A 36 -5.29 2.76 0.95
CA LEU A 36 -6.60 3.40 1.13
C LEU A 36 -7.66 2.39 0.70
N GLN A 37 -8.23 1.68 1.68
CA GLN A 37 -9.11 0.53 1.43
C GLN A 37 -10.56 0.95 1.21
N SER A 38 -11.04 1.98 1.92
CA SER A 38 -12.42 2.44 1.84
C SER A 38 -12.50 3.93 2.11
N VAL A 39 -13.37 4.62 1.38
CA VAL A 39 -13.73 6.03 1.61
C VAL A 39 -15.25 6.15 1.54
N ARG A 40 -15.88 6.44 2.67
CA ARG A 40 -17.33 6.56 2.78
C ARG A 40 -17.73 7.98 3.13
N LEU A 41 -18.74 8.49 2.45
CA LEU A 41 -19.34 9.79 2.75
C LEU A 41 -20.79 9.58 3.16
N THR A 42 -21.21 10.20 4.26
CA THR A 42 -22.61 10.12 4.74
C THR A 42 -23.57 10.58 3.63
N GLY A 43 -24.63 9.82 3.42
CA GLY A 43 -25.60 10.10 2.38
C GLY A 43 -25.26 9.57 0.99
N VAL A 44 -24.06 9.01 0.79
CA VAL A 44 -23.67 8.35 -0.45
C VAL A 44 -23.69 6.84 -0.24
N GLY A 45 -24.47 6.13 -1.05
CA GLY A 45 -24.76 4.71 -0.87
C GLY A 45 -23.66 3.75 -1.32
N HIS A 46 -22.54 4.24 -1.83
CA HIS A 46 -21.41 3.44 -2.32
C HIS A 46 -20.09 3.95 -1.78
N ASP A 47 -19.06 3.12 -1.82
CA ASP A 47 -17.71 3.52 -1.50
C ASP A 47 -17.15 4.45 -2.60
N LEU A 48 -16.38 5.47 -2.21
CA LEU A 48 -15.79 6.43 -3.14
C LEU A 48 -14.46 5.94 -3.72
N THR A 49 -13.95 4.82 -3.26
CA THR A 49 -12.74 4.19 -3.81
C THR A 49 -13.02 2.74 -4.18
N LEU A 50 -12.29 2.23 -5.16
CA LEU A 50 -12.33 0.82 -5.51
C LEU A 50 -11.47 0.02 -4.54
N GLY A 51 -12.12 -0.67 -3.61
CA GLY A 51 -11.47 -1.49 -2.58
C GLY A 51 -12.04 -2.90 -2.48
N SER A 52 -11.47 -3.68 -1.59
CA SER A 52 -11.89 -5.03 -1.28
C SER A 52 -11.88 -5.28 0.23
N ASP A 53 -12.71 -6.19 0.70
CA ASP A 53 -12.71 -6.68 2.09
C ASP A 53 -11.77 -7.89 2.28
N ARG A 54 -11.07 -8.29 1.23
CA ARG A 54 -10.19 -9.47 1.23
C ARG A 54 -8.73 -9.05 1.03
N LEU A 55 -7.87 -9.38 1.98
CA LEU A 55 -6.43 -9.10 1.87
C LEU A 55 -5.80 -9.79 0.65
N ALA A 56 -6.25 -11.00 0.32
CA ALA A 56 -5.72 -11.75 -0.82
C ALA A 56 -5.84 -10.98 -2.16
N ASP A 57 -6.85 -10.14 -2.31
CA ASP A 57 -7.01 -9.30 -3.51
C ASP A 57 -5.86 -8.28 -3.61
N TYR A 58 -5.46 -7.69 -2.48
CA TYR A 58 -4.34 -6.73 -2.44
C TYR A 58 -2.97 -7.38 -2.56
N GLU A 59 -2.85 -8.66 -2.26
CA GLU A 59 -1.63 -9.44 -2.55
C GLU A 59 -1.62 -9.95 -4.00
N GLY A 60 -2.73 -9.87 -4.71
CA GLY A 60 -2.94 -10.37 -6.07
C GLY A 60 -3.24 -9.27 -7.09
N ASP A 61 -4.39 -9.36 -7.74
CA ASP A 61 -4.75 -8.51 -8.87
C ASP A 61 -4.94 -7.03 -8.50
N MET A 62 -5.29 -6.73 -7.25
CA MET A 62 -5.44 -5.37 -6.75
C MET A 62 -4.19 -4.81 -6.06
N ARG A 63 -3.01 -5.34 -6.37
CA ARG A 63 -1.75 -5.01 -5.66
C ARG A 63 -1.36 -3.53 -5.66
N TYR A 64 -1.86 -2.78 -6.62
CA TYR A 64 -1.59 -1.33 -6.72
C TYR A 64 -2.79 -0.45 -6.35
N HIS A 65 -3.96 -1.05 -6.10
CA HIS A 65 -5.17 -0.30 -5.77
C HIS A 65 -5.07 0.35 -4.39
N GLY A 66 -5.15 1.69 -4.36
CA GLY A 66 -5.08 2.47 -3.12
C GLY A 66 -3.74 2.42 -2.40
N ALA A 67 -2.75 1.71 -2.92
CA ALA A 67 -1.45 1.50 -2.28
C ALA A 67 -0.52 2.70 -2.44
N ILE A 68 0.42 2.84 -1.50
CA ILE A 68 1.52 3.79 -1.61
C ILE A 68 2.59 3.18 -2.49
N ILE A 69 2.95 3.87 -3.56
CA ILE A 69 3.97 3.44 -4.52
C ILE A 69 5.29 4.17 -4.23
N ALA A 70 6.25 3.41 -3.73
CA ALA A 70 7.58 3.92 -3.37
C ALA A 70 8.59 2.76 -3.34
N PRO A 71 9.92 3.01 -3.42
CA PRO A 71 10.54 4.31 -3.65
C PRO A 71 10.49 4.79 -5.10
N VAL A 72 10.30 3.87 -6.06
CA VAL A 72 10.28 4.21 -7.48
C VAL A 72 8.87 4.02 -8.05
N VAL A 73 8.37 5.08 -8.69
CA VAL A 73 7.05 5.10 -9.30
C VAL A 73 7.15 4.81 -10.79
N ASN A 74 6.21 4.02 -11.31
CA ASN A 74 6.08 3.68 -12.70
C ASN A 74 7.24 2.81 -13.21
N ARG A 75 7.65 2.94 -14.45
CA ARG A 75 8.55 1.99 -15.12
C ARG A 75 9.96 2.52 -15.23
N LEU A 76 10.93 1.64 -14.96
CA LEU A 76 12.33 1.84 -15.31
C LEU A 76 12.67 0.94 -16.49
N THR A 77 13.11 1.53 -17.58
CA THR A 77 13.53 0.80 -18.79
C THR A 77 14.69 -0.14 -18.47
N ASP A 78 14.58 -1.39 -18.91
CA ASP A 78 15.57 -2.45 -18.68
C ASP A 78 15.88 -2.71 -17.20
N ALA A 79 14.97 -2.30 -16.30
CA ALA A 79 15.10 -2.45 -14.84
C ALA A 79 16.43 -1.87 -14.30
N LYS A 80 16.85 -0.74 -14.83
CA LYS A 80 18.11 -0.07 -14.48
C LYS A 80 17.92 1.42 -14.31
N ALA A 81 18.69 2.01 -13.40
CA ALA A 81 18.78 3.46 -13.26
C ALA A 81 20.18 3.89 -12.84
N PRO A 82 20.76 4.92 -13.49
CA PRO A 82 22.00 5.52 -13.03
C PRO A 82 21.73 6.43 -11.84
N LEU A 83 22.54 6.31 -10.78
CA LEU A 83 22.49 7.18 -9.62
C LEU A 83 23.88 7.32 -9.02
N ASP A 84 24.34 8.56 -8.85
CA ASP A 84 25.61 8.89 -8.21
C ASP A 84 26.80 8.08 -8.77
N GLY A 85 26.90 7.98 -10.09
CA GLY A 85 28.00 7.28 -10.78
C GLY A 85 27.90 5.76 -10.76
N ARG A 86 26.82 5.20 -10.25
CA ARG A 86 26.54 3.76 -10.25
C ARG A 86 25.29 3.44 -11.08
N ILE A 87 25.23 2.22 -11.60
CA ILE A 87 24.01 1.69 -12.24
C ILE A 87 23.31 0.81 -11.20
N LEU A 88 22.12 1.22 -10.79
CA LEU A 88 21.26 0.44 -9.91
C LEU A 88 20.49 -0.58 -10.75
N GLN A 89 20.40 -1.81 -10.23
CA GLN A 89 19.65 -2.90 -10.85
C GLN A 89 18.37 -3.13 -10.05
N PHE A 90 17.25 -3.29 -10.75
CA PHE A 90 15.95 -3.54 -10.18
C PHE A 90 15.38 -4.86 -10.70
N GLU A 91 14.32 -5.34 -10.05
CA GLU A 91 13.61 -6.54 -10.48
C GLU A 91 12.90 -6.30 -11.82
N PRO A 92 13.12 -7.18 -12.84
CA PRO A 92 12.43 -7.06 -14.12
C PRO A 92 11.01 -7.65 -14.04
N ASN A 93 10.16 -7.06 -13.22
CA ASN A 93 8.81 -7.56 -12.92
C ASN A 93 7.74 -7.17 -13.96
N PHE A 94 8.10 -6.38 -14.97
CA PHE A 94 7.19 -5.95 -16.03
C PHE A 94 7.69 -6.45 -17.39
N ASN A 95 6.92 -7.34 -18.03
CA ASN A 95 7.24 -8.00 -19.29
C ASN A 95 8.61 -8.72 -19.27
N GLY A 96 9.08 -9.15 -18.10
CA GLY A 96 10.38 -9.82 -17.94
C GLY A 96 11.60 -8.97 -18.25
N ARG A 97 11.44 -7.64 -18.42
CA ARG A 97 12.50 -6.73 -18.84
C ARG A 97 12.59 -5.45 -18.05
N HIS A 98 11.47 -4.80 -17.80
CA HIS A 98 11.40 -3.50 -17.14
C HIS A 98 11.04 -3.65 -15.66
N CYS A 99 11.35 -2.65 -14.83
CA CYS A 99 10.85 -2.58 -13.46
C CYS A 99 9.60 -1.71 -13.41
N LEU A 100 8.55 -2.21 -12.75
CA LEU A 100 7.33 -1.47 -12.44
C LEU A 100 7.19 -1.33 -10.93
N HIS A 101 7.04 -0.09 -10.46
CA HIS A 101 6.73 0.24 -9.07
C HIS A 101 7.66 -0.43 -8.05
N SER A 102 8.98 -0.37 -8.29
CA SER A 102 10.04 -0.95 -7.43
C SER A 102 10.05 -2.48 -7.35
N GLY A 103 9.23 -3.18 -8.13
CA GLY A 103 9.14 -4.64 -8.08
C GLY A 103 8.45 -5.18 -6.83
N SER A 104 8.72 -6.44 -6.47
CA SER A 104 8.07 -7.13 -5.35
C SER A 104 8.49 -6.61 -3.97
N VAL A 105 9.55 -5.82 -3.89
CA VAL A 105 10.08 -5.21 -2.65
C VAL A 105 9.59 -3.78 -2.44
N GLY A 106 8.72 -3.28 -3.31
CA GLY A 106 8.15 -1.94 -3.18
C GLY A 106 7.28 -1.77 -1.95
N ALA A 107 7.06 -0.52 -1.56
CA ALA A 107 6.30 -0.15 -0.37
C ALA A 107 4.84 -0.65 -0.39
N HIS A 108 4.26 -0.85 -1.58
CA HIS A 108 2.92 -1.39 -1.77
C HIS A 108 2.76 -2.84 -1.32
N ALA A 109 3.87 -3.58 -1.23
CA ALA A 109 3.90 -5.01 -0.89
C ALA A 109 4.61 -5.27 0.44
N GLN A 110 4.51 -4.32 1.37
CA GLN A 110 5.11 -4.40 2.72
C GLN A 110 4.06 -4.09 3.77
N VAL A 111 4.24 -4.65 4.96
CA VAL A 111 3.44 -4.27 6.13
C VAL A 111 4.11 -3.10 6.83
N TRP A 112 3.36 -2.00 6.98
CA TRP A 112 3.83 -0.77 7.61
C TRP A 112 3.55 -0.77 9.11
N ASP A 113 4.40 -0.13 9.87
CA ASP A 113 4.21 0.07 11.29
C ASP A 113 3.28 1.27 11.56
N VAL A 114 2.37 1.11 12.50
CA VAL A 114 1.54 2.22 12.98
C VAL A 114 2.33 2.99 14.04
N ILE A 115 2.71 4.23 13.72
CA ILE A 115 3.45 5.09 14.65
C ILE A 115 2.50 5.87 15.53
N GLU A 116 1.40 6.34 14.96
CA GLU A 116 0.37 7.11 15.65
C GLU A 116 -0.97 6.85 14.99
N ALA A 117 -2.03 6.78 15.80
CA ALA A 117 -3.40 6.74 15.28
C ALA A 117 -4.33 7.45 16.26
N GLY A 118 -5.09 8.40 15.74
CA GLY A 118 -6.13 9.15 16.44
C GLY A 118 -7.51 8.86 15.85
N ALA A 119 -8.48 9.69 16.20
CA ALA A 119 -9.85 9.56 15.70
C ALA A 119 -9.93 9.86 14.19
N ASP A 120 -9.15 10.83 13.73
CA ASP A 120 -9.21 11.43 12.39
C ASP A 120 -7.87 11.45 11.65
N HIS A 121 -6.83 10.87 12.23
CA HIS A 121 -5.49 10.83 11.67
C HIS A 121 -4.75 9.55 12.03
N ALA A 122 -3.81 9.15 11.18
CA ALA A 122 -2.85 8.09 11.46
C ALA A 122 -1.53 8.39 10.76
N ALA A 123 -0.45 7.96 11.40
CA ALA A 123 0.89 7.98 10.80
C ALA A 123 1.42 6.55 10.75
N LEU A 124 1.89 6.16 9.59
CA LEU A 124 2.51 4.87 9.35
C LEU A 124 3.95 5.07 8.89
N ALA A 125 4.82 4.15 9.25
CA ALA A 125 6.22 4.16 8.83
C ALA A 125 6.63 2.82 8.23
N LEU A 126 7.58 2.88 7.31
CA LEU A 126 8.17 1.72 6.68
C LEU A 126 9.66 1.96 6.46
N ASP A 127 10.48 1.03 6.93
CA ASP A 127 11.90 0.99 6.61
C ASP A 127 12.11 0.03 5.43
N LEU A 128 12.66 0.55 4.35
CA LEU A 128 13.05 -0.25 3.19
C LEU A 128 14.56 -0.49 3.24
N PRO A 129 15.03 -1.72 3.00
CA PRO A 129 16.46 -1.98 2.89
C PRO A 129 17.06 -1.29 1.66
N ASP A 130 18.36 -0.97 1.74
CA ASP A 130 19.13 -0.39 0.63
C ASP A 130 19.31 -1.38 -0.53
#